data_e1b02cb04d93f9eb101ced67554b586d
#
_entry.id   e1b02cb04d93f9eb101ced67554b586d
#
_cell.length_a   1.000
_cell.length_b   1.000
_cell.length_c   1.000
_cell.angle_alpha   90.00
_cell.angle_beta   90.00
_cell.angle_gamma   90.00
#
_symmetry.space_group_name_H-M   'P 1'
#
loop_
_entity.id
_entity.type
_entity.pdbx_description
1 polymer ?
#
loop_
_entity_poly.entity_id
_entity_poly.type
_entity_poly.pdbx_seq_one_letter_code
_entity_poly.pdbx_strand_id
1 'polypeptide(L)'
;LRRPPPPARARRPGAPGADLGVLYRLALPTDVGGRSGHAAIRFRAPFDIDGAEHIEAPDAFAVGQRFTVRVVAEKRHQDSEGRSRSRPVFDEEAEAWARGLLARRGIGADAVVVSERWRVGSPGERPRSQRTRRTEGGRRADPPRGRSFTVRDLTATITGLAEGCDAYTRGIGRGKAFGYGMPIVL
;
A
#
# COMPACT_ATOMS: atom_id res chain seq x y z
N LEU A 1 18.38 8.01 34.17
CA LEU A 1 16.92 8.02 34.37
C LEU A 1 16.24 8.02 32.99
N ARG A 2 15.78 6.85 32.51
CA ARG A 2 15.00 6.72 31.27
C ARG A 2 13.60 7.27 31.51
N ARG A 3 13.18 8.19 30.65
CA ARG A 3 11.82 8.74 30.66
C ARG A 3 10.82 7.59 30.37
N PRO A 4 9.75 7.44 31.16
CA PRO A 4 8.76 6.41 30.88
C PRO A 4 8.07 6.67 29.53
N PRO A 5 7.67 5.63 28.78
CA PRO A 5 6.96 5.77 27.54
C PRO A 5 5.62 6.51 27.79
N PRO A 6 5.14 7.32 26.81
CA PRO A 6 3.88 8.02 26.95
C PRO A 6 2.73 7.01 27.08
N PRO A 7 1.68 7.32 27.87
CA PRO A 7 0.54 6.43 28.04
C PRO A 7 -0.14 6.14 26.70
N ALA A 8 -0.51 4.87 26.49
CA ALA A 8 -1.24 4.43 25.31
C ALA A 8 -2.51 5.29 25.15
N ARG A 9 -2.63 6.00 24.03
CA ARG A 9 -3.81 6.80 23.71
C ARG A 9 -5.04 5.89 23.67
N ALA A 10 -6.02 6.18 24.52
CA ALA A 10 -7.29 5.48 24.56
C ALA A 10 -7.90 5.40 23.15
N ARG A 11 -8.19 4.19 22.69
CA ARG A 11 -8.79 3.93 21.38
C ARG A 11 -10.16 4.61 21.28
N ARG A 12 -10.34 5.47 20.27
CA ARG A 12 -11.68 5.88 19.85
C ARG A 12 -12.29 4.74 19.03
N PRO A 13 -13.45 4.19 19.40
CA PRO A 13 -14.16 3.20 18.58
C PRO A 13 -14.45 3.82 17.20
N GLY A 14 -14.01 3.17 16.11
CA GLY A 14 -14.30 3.59 14.74
C GLY A 14 -13.22 4.41 14.02
N ALA A 15 -12.04 4.59 14.60
CA ALA A 15 -10.92 5.21 13.89
C ALA A 15 -10.49 4.34 12.68
N PRO A 16 -10.31 4.92 11.47
CA PRO A 16 -9.77 4.18 10.33
C PRO A 16 -8.40 3.59 10.67
N GLY A 17 -8.09 2.40 10.14
CA GLY A 17 -6.83 1.68 10.44
C GLY A 17 -5.54 2.49 10.22
N ALA A 18 -5.59 3.55 9.42
CA ALA A 18 -4.48 4.49 9.22
C ALA A 18 -4.07 5.24 10.50
N ASP A 19 -5.01 5.47 11.42
CA ASP A 19 -4.76 6.17 12.69
C ASP A 19 -4.17 5.24 13.75
N LEU A 20 -4.18 3.93 13.52
CA LEU A 20 -3.63 2.93 14.44
C LEU A 20 -2.13 2.70 14.21
N GLY A 21 -1.53 3.30 13.19
CA GLY A 21 -0.12 3.08 12.83
C GLY A 21 0.16 1.65 12.32
N VAL A 22 -0.88 0.90 11.95
CA VAL A 22 -0.74 -0.47 11.45
C VAL A 22 -0.51 -0.43 9.95
N LEU A 23 0.58 -1.05 9.52
CA LEU A 23 0.80 -1.41 8.12
C LEU A 23 0.62 -2.92 7.97
N TYR A 24 0.12 -3.35 6.83
CA TYR A 24 0.06 -4.77 6.51
C TYR A 24 0.36 -5.04 5.04
N ARG A 25 0.77 -6.25 4.75
CA ARG A 25 0.95 -6.77 3.40
C ARG A 25 0.36 -8.17 3.31
N LEU A 26 -0.47 -8.38 2.32
CA LEU A 26 -0.93 -9.70 1.94
C LEU A 26 0.17 -10.37 1.09
N ALA A 27 0.72 -11.47 1.58
CA ALA A 27 1.61 -12.34 0.84
C ALA A 27 0.79 -13.51 0.27
N LEU A 28 0.70 -13.57 -1.05
CA LEU A 28 0.02 -14.66 -1.73
C LEU A 28 0.91 -15.92 -1.74
N PRO A 29 0.35 -17.12 -1.93
CA PRO A 29 1.12 -18.37 -2.00
C PRO A 29 2.27 -18.32 -3.01
N THR A 30 2.11 -17.60 -4.11
CA THR A 30 3.13 -17.37 -5.13
C THR A 30 4.30 -16.51 -4.63
N ASP A 31 4.05 -15.61 -3.69
CA ASP A 31 5.08 -14.71 -3.11
C ASP A 31 5.96 -15.45 -2.08
N VAL A 32 5.49 -16.56 -1.52
CA VAL A 32 6.16 -17.33 -0.46
C VAL A 32 6.71 -18.69 -0.94
N GLY A 33 6.95 -18.83 -2.23
CA GLY A 33 7.58 -20.02 -2.80
C GLY A 33 6.65 -21.21 -3.03
N GLY A 34 5.35 -20.99 -3.11
CA GLY A 34 4.39 -21.92 -3.71
C GLY A 34 4.09 -23.21 -2.93
N ARG A 35 4.62 -23.39 -1.72
CA ARG A 35 4.43 -24.64 -0.95
C ARG A 35 3.24 -24.61 0.02
N SER A 36 2.69 -23.44 0.30
CA SER A 36 1.55 -23.28 1.21
C SER A 36 0.33 -22.86 0.38
N GLY A 37 -0.76 -23.61 0.44
CA GLY A 37 -2.05 -23.21 -0.13
C GLY A 37 -2.70 -22.01 0.59
N HIS A 38 -2.02 -21.40 1.56
CA HIS A 38 -2.53 -20.34 2.39
C HIS A 38 -1.87 -18.99 2.08
N ALA A 39 -2.66 -17.93 2.06
CA ALA A 39 -2.14 -16.57 2.05
C ALA A 39 -1.67 -16.19 3.46
N ALA A 40 -0.53 -15.50 3.55
CA ALA A 40 -0.04 -14.95 4.81
C ALA A 40 -0.27 -13.45 4.86
N ILE A 41 -0.58 -12.92 6.04
CA ILE A 41 -0.67 -11.48 6.25
C ILE A 41 0.50 -11.09 7.17
N ARG A 42 1.36 -10.20 6.68
CA ARG A 42 2.42 -9.59 7.48
C ARG A 42 1.94 -8.25 8.01
N PHE A 43 2.14 -8.03 9.29
CA PHE A 43 1.80 -6.76 9.95
C PHE A 43 3.07 -6.07 10.45
N ARG A 44 3.01 -4.74 10.50
CA ARG A 44 3.85 -3.91 11.35
C ARG A 44 2.92 -3.07 12.17
N ALA A 45 2.93 -3.26 13.48
CA ALA A 45 2.07 -2.59 14.43
C ALA A 45 2.90 -2.06 15.61
N PRO A 46 2.50 -0.96 16.25
CA PRO A 46 3.14 -0.48 17.47
C PRO A 46 2.69 -1.25 18.73
N PHE A 47 2.04 -2.38 18.58
CA PHE A 47 1.51 -3.26 19.63
C PHE A 47 1.48 -4.71 19.14
N ASP A 48 1.45 -5.64 20.10
CA ASP A 48 1.33 -7.06 19.81
C ASP A 48 -0.05 -7.42 19.27
N ILE A 49 -0.09 -8.40 18.38
CA ILE A 49 -1.32 -8.93 17.78
C ILE A 49 -1.45 -10.39 18.22
N ASP A 50 -2.53 -10.68 18.95
CA ASP A 50 -2.79 -12.02 19.47
C ASP A 50 -2.84 -13.06 18.34
N GLY A 51 -2.16 -14.19 18.54
CA GLY A 51 -2.11 -15.29 17.58
C GLY A 51 -1.20 -15.04 16.36
N ALA A 52 -0.50 -13.92 16.31
CA ALA A 52 0.50 -13.67 15.26
C ALA A 52 1.88 -14.18 15.69
N GLU A 53 2.61 -14.75 14.73
CA GLU A 53 4.03 -15.03 14.90
C GLU A 53 4.80 -13.71 14.92
N HIS A 54 5.61 -13.51 15.96
CA HIS A 54 6.44 -12.32 16.09
C HIS A 54 7.74 -12.50 15.30
N ILE A 55 8.05 -11.53 14.44
CA ILE A 55 9.30 -11.48 13.68
C ILE A 55 10.01 -10.20 14.06
N GLU A 56 11.25 -10.31 14.53
CA GLU A 56 12.09 -9.16 14.79
C GLU A 56 12.33 -8.38 13.48
N ALA A 57 12.11 -7.07 13.51
CA ALA A 57 12.28 -6.19 12.38
C ALA A 57 12.95 -4.89 12.81
N PRO A 58 13.70 -4.22 11.94
CA PRO A 58 14.30 -2.93 12.28
C PRO A 58 13.20 -1.88 12.57
N ASP A 59 13.51 -0.93 13.45
CA ASP A 59 12.59 0.17 13.79
C ASP A 59 12.53 1.25 12.71
N ALA A 60 13.58 1.36 11.90
CA ALA A 60 13.72 2.37 10.84
C ALA A 60 14.56 1.83 9.68
N PHE A 61 14.54 2.54 8.58
CA PHE A 61 15.47 2.31 7.48
C PHE A 61 16.90 2.73 7.86
N ALA A 62 17.87 2.02 7.28
CA ALA A 62 19.29 2.40 7.31
C ALA A 62 19.86 2.49 5.89
N VAL A 63 20.87 3.35 5.71
CA VAL A 63 21.62 3.45 4.45
C VAL A 63 22.31 2.12 4.16
N GLY A 64 22.34 1.69 2.91
CA GLY A 64 22.85 0.39 2.47
C GLY A 64 21.80 -0.74 2.50
N GLN A 65 20.68 -0.58 3.19
CA GLN A 65 19.64 -1.60 3.20
C GLN A 65 18.95 -1.71 1.84
N ARG A 66 18.67 -2.95 1.46
CA ARG A 66 17.80 -3.28 0.34
C ARG A 66 16.40 -3.59 0.85
N PHE A 67 15.39 -3.08 0.20
CA PHE A 67 14.00 -3.33 0.58
C PHE A 67 13.11 -3.55 -0.64
N THR A 68 11.95 -4.15 -0.40
CA THR A 68 10.87 -4.24 -1.37
C THR A 68 9.59 -3.64 -0.80
N VAL A 69 8.77 -3.05 -1.67
CA VAL A 69 7.45 -2.52 -1.30
C VAL A 69 6.46 -2.66 -2.44
N ARG A 70 5.26 -3.14 -2.15
CA ARG A 70 4.14 -3.18 -3.10
C ARG A 70 3.36 -1.88 -3.03
N VAL A 71 3.20 -1.21 -4.15
CA VAL A 71 2.60 0.13 -4.22
C VAL A 71 1.52 0.24 -5.29
N VAL A 72 0.56 1.13 -5.05
CA VAL A 72 -0.40 1.54 -6.08
C VAL A 72 0.32 2.47 -7.06
N ALA A 73 0.53 1.96 -8.27
CA ALA A 73 1.29 2.60 -9.35
C ALA A 73 0.36 3.37 -10.30
N GLU A 74 -0.20 4.46 -9.79
CA GLU A 74 -1.10 5.33 -10.54
C GLU A 74 -0.73 6.80 -10.34
N LYS A 75 -0.82 7.57 -11.43
CA LYS A 75 -0.69 9.03 -11.43
C LYS A 75 -2.07 9.66 -11.43
N ARG A 76 -2.27 10.68 -10.60
CA ARG A 76 -3.47 11.53 -10.65
C ARG A 76 -3.26 12.65 -11.65
N HIS A 77 -4.27 12.94 -12.43
CA HIS A 77 -4.35 14.09 -13.33
C HIS A 77 -5.76 14.66 -13.28
N GLN A 78 -5.92 15.91 -13.66
CA GLN A 78 -7.23 16.50 -13.90
C GLN A 78 -7.60 16.31 -15.37
N ASP A 79 -8.85 15.90 -15.64
CA ASP A 79 -9.38 15.89 -16.99
C ASP A 79 -9.76 17.32 -17.45
N SER A 80 -10.21 17.48 -18.68
CA SER A 80 -10.64 18.77 -19.25
C SER A 80 -11.80 19.43 -18.50
N GLU A 81 -12.50 18.66 -17.67
CA GLU A 81 -13.61 19.14 -16.82
C GLU A 81 -13.19 19.38 -15.36
N GLY A 82 -11.87 19.37 -15.09
CA GLY A 82 -11.32 19.58 -13.74
C GLY A 82 -11.52 18.39 -12.78
N ARG A 83 -12.04 17.26 -13.26
CA ARG A 83 -12.24 16.07 -12.42
C ARG A 83 -10.94 15.31 -12.24
N SER A 84 -10.65 14.91 -10.99
CA SER A 84 -9.48 14.09 -10.69
C SER A 84 -9.64 12.67 -11.26
N ARG A 85 -8.77 12.30 -12.16
CA ARG A 85 -8.66 10.97 -12.76
C ARG A 85 -7.36 10.29 -12.34
N SER A 86 -7.35 8.95 -12.36
CA SER A 86 -6.13 8.16 -12.19
C SER A 86 -5.80 7.43 -13.48
N ARG A 87 -4.54 7.42 -13.86
CA ARG A 87 -4.02 6.54 -14.90
C ARG A 87 -2.90 5.65 -14.38
N PRO A 88 -2.74 4.44 -14.91
CA PRO A 88 -1.62 3.58 -14.54
C PRO A 88 -0.29 4.23 -14.90
N VAL A 89 0.74 3.90 -14.14
CA VAL A 89 2.13 4.18 -14.50
C VAL A 89 2.55 3.15 -15.54
N PHE A 90 2.94 3.61 -16.73
CA PHE A 90 3.40 2.74 -17.81
C PHE A 90 4.85 2.31 -17.59
N ASP A 91 5.29 1.29 -18.33
CA ASP A 91 6.58 0.63 -18.10
C ASP A 91 7.76 1.57 -18.38
N GLU A 92 7.66 2.36 -19.45
CA GLU A 92 8.65 3.35 -19.86
C GLU A 92 8.88 4.48 -18.85
N GLU A 93 7.92 4.75 -17.99
CA GLU A 93 8.01 5.79 -16.94
C GLU A 93 8.17 5.23 -15.52
N ALA A 94 8.15 3.90 -15.39
CA ALA A 94 8.01 3.23 -14.08
C ALA A 94 9.19 3.50 -13.15
N GLU A 95 10.41 3.44 -13.65
CA GLU A 95 11.60 3.68 -12.83
C GLU A 95 11.69 5.14 -12.36
N ALA A 96 11.53 6.10 -13.29
CA ALA A 96 11.57 7.52 -12.95
C ALA A 96 10.46 7.88 -11.94
N TRP A 97 9.26 7.32 -12.12
CA TRP A 97 8.16 7.48 -11.18
C TRP A 97 8.49 6.89 -9.80
N ALA A 98 9.11 5.71 -9.76
CA ALA A 98 9.48 5.05 -8.51
C ALA A 98 10.52 5.86 -7.74
N ARG A 99 11.58 6.34 -8.42
CA ARG A 99 12.59 7.23 -7.83
C ARG A 99 11.94 8.50 -7.23
N GLY A 100 11.03 9.13 -7.98
CA GLY A 100 10.28 10.29 -7.49
C GLY A 100 9.34 9.96 -6.33
N LEU A 101 8.76 8.75 -6.28
CA LEU A 101 7.95 8.30 -5.14
C LEU A 101 8.79 8.15 -3.88
N LEU A 102 9.97 7.54 -3.97
CA LEU A 102 10.90 7.34 -2.87
C LEU A 102 11.48 8.68 -2.37
N ALA A 103 11.90 9.54 -3.29
CA ALA A 103 12.43 10.88 -2.94
C ALA A 103 11.41 11.72 -2.15
N ARG A 104 10.12 11.69 -2.55
CA ARG A 104 9.05 12.37 -1.77
C ARG A 104 8.84 11.81 -0.37
N ARG A 105 9.39 10.66 -0.07
CA ARG A 105 9.39 10.02 1.26
C ARG A 105 10.72 10.17 1.99
N GLY A 106 11.62 11.01 1.47
CA GLY A 106 12.92 11.24 2.06
C GLY A 106 13.90 10.09 1.87
N ILE A 107 13.68 9.23 0.86
CA ILE A 107 14.55 8.10 0.55
C ILE A 107 15.33 8.39 -0.72
N GLY A 108 16.64 8.55 -0.60
CA GLY A 108 17.58 8.42 -1.71
C GLY A 108 17.77 6.94 -2.00
N ALA A 109 17.65 6.54 -3.26
CA ALA A 109 17.71 5.14 -3.62
C ALA A 109 18.45 4.89 -4.92
N ASP A 110 19.17 3.78 -4.95
CA ASP A 110 19.85 3.24 -6.13
C ASP A 110 19.36 1.82 -6.45
N ALA A 111 19.82 1.26 -7.58
CA ALA A 111 19.40 -0.07 -8.04
C ALA A 111 17.88 -0.27 -8.00
N VAL A 112 17.12 0.76 -8.43
CA VAL A 112 15.66 0.75 -8.40
C VAL A 112 15.15 -0.18 -9.48
N VAL A 113 14.50 -1.27 -9.07
CA VAL A 113 13.84 -2.24 -9.94
C VAL A 113 12.34 -2.16 -9.72
N VAL A 114 11.59 -2.09 -10.80
CA VAL A 114 10.13 -2.02 -10.78
C VAL A 114 9.58 -3.24 -11.51
N SER A 115 8.68 -3.98 -10.86
CA SER A 115 8.04 -5.14 -11.48
C SER A 115 7.15 -4.73 -12.65
N GLU A 116 6.74 -5.70 -13.47
CA GLU A 116 5.62 -5.53 -14.36
C GLU A 116 4.38 -5.06 -13.58
N ARG A 117 3.48 -4.38 -14.28
CA ARG A 117 2.22 -3.91 -13.69
C ARG A 117 1.18 -5.02 -13.69
N TRP A 118 0.38 -5.08 -12.65
CA TRP A 118 -0.82 -5.90 -12.66
C TRP A 118 -2.01 -5.14 -12.05
N ARG A 119 -3.21 -5.56 -12.39
CA ARG A 119 -4.44 -5.00 -11.83
C ARG A 119 -4.93 -5.86 -10.70
N VAL A 120 -5.22 -5.21 -9.59
CA VAL A 120 -5.87 -5.82 -8.44
C VAL A 120 -7.18 -5.08 -8.21
N GLY A 121 -8.27 -5.83 -8.03
CA GLY A 121 -9.56 -5.20 -7.78
C GLY A 121 -10.64 -6.21 -7.47
N SER A 122 -11.66 -5.74 -6.80
CA SER A 122 -12.88 -6.49 -6.57
C SER A 122 -13.88 -6.20 -7.69
N PRO A 123 -14.59 -7.21 -8.23
CA PRO A 123 -15.79 -6.97 -9.02
C PRO A 123 -16.74 -6.12 -8.18
N GLY A 124 -17.30 -5.06 -8.79
CA GLY A 124 -18.23 -4.20 -8.07
C GLY A 124 -19.47 -4.98 -7.63
N GLU A 125 -19.69 -5.08 -6.33
CA GLU A 125 -20.99 -5.54 -5.82
C GLU A 125 -22.06 -4.48 -6.09
N ARG A 126 -23.18 -4.89 -6.64
CA ARG A 126 -24.36 -4.02 -6.72
C ARG A 126 -24.87 -3.81 -5.28
N PRO A 127 -25.01 -2.55 -4.82
CA PRO A 127 -25.66 -2.30 -3.54
C PRO A 127 -27.03 -3.02 -3.52
N ARG A 128 -27.33 -3.77 -2.46
CA ARG A 128 -28.59 -4.51 -2.31
C ARG A 128 -29.84 -3.65 -2.56
N SER A 129 -29.77 -2.35 -2.27
CA SER A 129 -30.83 -1.37 -2.50
C SER A 129 -31.14 -1.09 -3.98
N GLN A 130 -30.23 -1.42 -4.92
CA GLN A 130 -30.47 -1.24 -6.35
C GLN A 130 -31.00 -2.50 -7.06
N ARG A 131 -31.13 -3.63 -6.35
CA ARG A 131 -31.67 -4.88 -6.92
C ARG A 131 -33.19 -4.82 -7.23
N THR A 132 -33.91 -3.88 -6.68
CA THR A 132 -35.41 -3.81 -6.75
C THR A 132 -35.97 -2.67 -7.57
N ARG A 133 -35.16 -1.73 -8.09
CA ARG A 133 -35.64 -0.72 -9.02
C ARG A 133 -35.40 -1.16 -10.46
N ARG A 134 -36.27 -2.02 -10.95
CA ARG A 134 -36.50 -2.22 -12.39
C ARG A 134 -37.24 -0.96 -12.88
N THR A 135 -36.48 0.05 -13.31
CA THR A 135 -37.08 1.20 -14.00
C THR A 135 -37.54 0.75 -15.37
N GLU A 136 -38.84 0.85 -15.59
CA GLU A 136 -39.48 0.83 -16.89
C GLU A 136 -38.98 2.02 -17.70
N GLY A 137 -37.98 1.80 -18.52
CA GLY A 137 -37.37 2.85 -19.34
C GLY A 137 -35.92 2.47 -19.67
N GLY A 138 -35.78 1.62 -20.62
CA GLY A 138 -34.66 0.96 -21.30
C GLY A 138 -33.27 1.54 -21.34
N ARG A 139 -32.77 2.29 -20.35
CA ARG A 139 -31.32 2.57 -20.21
C ARG A 139 -30.71 1.50 -19.31
N ARG A 140 -29.89 0.62 -19.90
CA ARG A 140 -29.03 -0.29 -19.16
C ARG A 140 -28.18 0.56 -18.21
N ALA A 141 -28.43 0.43 -16.90
CA ALA A 141 -27.54 0.99 -15.89
C ALA A 141 -26.15 0.35 -16.10
N ASP A 142 -25.12 1.17 -16.23
CA ASP A 142 -23.74 0.69 -16.28
C ASP A 142 -23.49 -0.26 -15.10
N PRO A 143 -22.83 -1.40 -15.33
CA PRO A 143 -22.49 -2.30 -14.24
C PRO A 143 -21.68 -1.53 -13.20
N PRO A 144 -21.89 -1.79 -11.90
CA PRO A 144 -21.14 -1.11 -10.85
C PRO A 144 -19.67 -1.34 -11.09
N ARG A 145 -18.93 -0.27 -11.34
CA ARG A 145 -17.49 -0.32 -11.57
C ARG A 145 -16.81 -0.66 -10.25
N GLY A 146 -16.30 -1.89 -10.13
CA GLY A 146 -15.47 -2.27 -9.01
C GLY A 146 -14.25 -1.36 -8.89
N ARG A 147 -13.76 -1.17 -7.67
CA ARG A 147 -12.49 -0.45 -7.46
C ARG A 147 -11.35 -1.35 -7.90
N SER A 148 -10.59 -0.93 -8.88
CA SER A 148 -9.36 -1.61 -9.29
C SER A 148 -8.18 -0.66 -9.15
N PHE A 149 -7.04 -1.23 -8.79
CA PHE A 149 -5.76 -0.51 -8.68
C PHE A 149 -4.76 -1.17 -9.61
N THR A 150 -3.93 -0.34 -10.21
CA THR A 150 -2.70 -0.83 -10.83
C THR A 150 -1.61 -0.85 -9.76
N VAL A 151 -0.97 -1.98 -9.58
CA VAL A 151 0.08 -2.17 -8.56
C VAL A 151 1.38 -2.63 -9.19
N ARG A 152 2.48 -2.33 -8.50
CA ARG A 152 3.84 -2.77 -8.83
C ARG A 152 4.60 -3.05 -7.54
N ASP A 153 5.53 -3.97 -7.59
CA ASP A 153 6.56 -4.11 -6.57
C ASP A 153 7.77 -3.25 -6.95
N LEU A 154 8.27 -2.50 -5.98
CA LEU A 154 9.51 -1.75 -6.07
C LEU A 154 10.54 -2.45 -5.21
N THR A 155 11.75 -2.63 -5.74
CA THR A 155 12.92 -3.05 -4.99
C THR A 155 14.01 -2.01 -5.18
N ALA A 156 14.66 -1.58 -4.10
CA ALA A 156 15.68 -0.56 -4.16
C ALA A 156 16.69 -0.72 -3.03
N THR A 157 17.90 -0.16 -3.22
CA THR A 157 18.91 -0.01 -2.18
C THR A 157 18.95 1.44 -1.72
N ILE A 158 18.93 1.66 -0.41
CA ILE A 158 18.91 3.01 0.19
C ILE A 158 20.30 3.60 0.14
N THR A 159 20.45 4.77 -0.47
CA THR A 159 21.71 5.52 -0.53
C THR A 159 21.73 6.75 0.37
N GLY A 160 20.57 7.17 0.86
CA GLY A 160 20.45 8.30 1.75
C GLY A 160 19.04 8.40 2.34
N LEU A 161 18.95 9.02 3.51
CA LEU A 161 17.68 9.25 4.22
C LEU A 161 17.63 10.72 4.63
N ALA A 162 16.52 11.38 4.34
CA ALA A 162 16.26 12.71 4.86
C ALA A 162 16.06 12.67 6.38
N GLU A 163 16.36 13.76 7.07
CA GLU A 163 16.07 13.92 8.49
C GLU A 163 14.58 13.68 8.77
N GLY A 164 14.27 12.89 9.78
CA GLY A 164 12.88 12.53 10.14
C GLY A 164 12.17 11.62 9.15
N CYS A 165 12.90 10.89 8.28
CA CYS A 165 12.30 9.94 7.35
C CYS A 165 11.53 8.85 8.12
N ASP A 166 10.20 8.87 8.00
CA ASP A 166 9.26 7.96 8.64
C ASP A 166 8.67 6.91 7.68
N ALA A 167 9.28 6.78 6.49
CA ALA A 167 8.77 5.93 5.44
C ALA A 167 8.69 4.44 5.82
N TYR A 168 9.54 3.99 6.73
CA TYR A 168 9.52 2.61 7.23
C TYR A 168 8.28 2.34 8.07
N THR A 169 7.95 3.22 8.99
CA THR A 169 6.83 3.07 9.94
C THR A 169 5.50 3.55 9.36
N ARG A 170 5.51 4.61 8.54
CA ARG A 170 4.29 5.15 7.91
C ARG A 170 3.99 4.57 6.54
N GLY A 171 4.94 3.83 5.95
CA GLY A 171 4.78 3.21 4.64
C GLY A 171 4.92 4.19 3.46
N ILE A 172 5.06 3.62 2.27
CA ILE A 172 5.37 4.30 1.01
C ILE A 172 4.15 4.27 0.09
N GLY A 173 3.75 5.41 -0.44
CA GLY A 173 2.67 5.50 -1.43
C GLY A 173 1.26 5.52 -0.86
N ARG A 174 0.30 5.15 -1.71
CA ARG A 174 -1.14 5.14 -1.45
C ARG A 174 -1.65 3.71 -1.18
N GLY A 175 -2.90 3.60 -0.72
CA GLY A 175 -3.58 2.31 -0.62
C GLY A 175 -3.20 1.50 0.62
N LYS A 176 -2.68 2.12 1.66
CA LYS A 176 -2.27 1.45 2.91
C LYS A 176 -3.41 0.66 3.56
N ALA A 177 -4.63 1.19 3.49
CA ALA A 177 -5.83 0.50 3.97
C ALA A 177 -6.18 -0.77 3.17
N PHE A 178 -5.48 -1.03 2.07
CA PHE A 178 -5.66 -2.21 1.22
C PHE A 178 -4.41 -3.11 1.21
N GLY A 179 -3.49 -2.92 2.15
CA GLY A 179 -2.28 -3.74 2.26
C GLY A 179 -1.13 -3.33 1.35
N TYR A 180 -1.18 -2.10 0.79
CA TYR A 180 -0.09 -1.56 -0.01
C TYR A 180 0.79 -0.59 0.80
N GLY A 181 2.03 -0.44 0.38
CA GLY A 181 2.94 0.54 0.94
C GLY A 181 3.73 0.10 2.17
N MET A 182 3.55 -1.11 2.67
CA MET A 182 4.39 -1.67 3.72
C MET A 182 5.74 -2.10 3.13
N PRO A 183 6.87 -1.46 3.49
CA PRO A 183 8.18 -1.90 3.05
C PRO A 183 8.66 -3.11 3.86
N ILE A 184 9.39 -4.00 3.20
CA ILE A 184 10.06 -5.16 3.79
C ILE A 184 11.54 -5.05 3.46
N VAL A 185 12.40 -5.05 4.47
CA VAL A 185 13.87 -5.14 4.33
C VAL A 185 14.21 -6.56 3.92
N LEU A 186 15.14 -6.70 2.97
CA LEU A 186 15.59 -7.97 2.38
C LEU A 186 16.92 -8.41 2.97
#